data_85033abce56134b4c80aa6781789fc29
#
_entry.id   85033abce56134b4c80aa6781789fc29
#
_cell.length_a   1.000
_cell.length_b   1.000
_cell.length_c   1.000
_cell.angle_alpha   90.00
_cell.angle_beta   90.00
_cell.angle_gamma   90.00
#
_symmetry.space_group_name_H-M   'P 1'
#
loop_
_entity.id
_entity.type
_entity.pdbx_description
1 polymer ?
#
loop_
_entity_poly.entity_id
_entity_poly.type
_entity_poly.pdbx_seq_one_letter_code
_entity_poly.pdbx_strand_id
1 'polypeptide(L)'
;MVEFALAFLVFFVVVYGIMEFGRIISSYNILAGAAREGARYAMVHGSSSGSVATATDIQNVVRKWSIGLNKSAVTVTTTWTPGNGPGSDVKVKASYTLTPFTRLILHSGLTLKSTARTTISQ
;
A
#
# COMPACT_ATOMS: atom_id res chain seq x y z
N MET A 1 3.95 45.37 6.19
CA MET A 1 3.38 44.52 7.25
C MET A 1 2.37 43.54 6.68
N VAL A 2 1.31 43.99 6.03
CA VAL A 2 0.30 43.10 5.42
C VAL A 2 0.87 42.27 4.28
N GLU A 3 1.75 42.83 3.46
CA GLU A 3 2.44 42.16 2.37
C GLU A 3 3.30 41.01 2.85
N PHE A 4 4.05 41.20 3.95
CA PHE A 4 4.86 40.17 4.57
C PHE A 4 4.00 39.03 5.14
N ALA A 5 2.89 39.35 5.80
CA ALA A 5 1.97 38.36 6.33
C ALA A 5 1.33 37.53 5.21
N LEU A 6 1.01 38.13 4.08
CA LEU A 6 0.43 37.46 2.92
C LEU A 6 1.44 36.53 2.24
N ALA A 7 2.69 37.01 2.07
CA ALA A 7 3.77 36.18 1.56
C ALA A 7 4.09 35.00 2.47
N PHE A 8 4.04 35.21 3.78
CA PHE A 8 4.26 34.16 4.78
C PHE A 8 3.16 33.09 4.75
N LEU A 9 1.90 33.52 4.57
CA LEU A 9 0.78 32.60 4.43
C LEU A 9 0.95 31.68 3.19
N VAL A 10 1.28 32.29 2.04
CA VAL A 10 1.53 31.53 0.81
C VAL A 10 2.67 30.54 0.99
N PHE A 11 3.75 30.98 1.62
CA PHE A 11 4.90 30.12 1.94
C PHE A 11 4.49 28.90 2.77
N PHE A 12 3.71 29.10 3.85
CA PHE A 12 3.23 27.99 4.68
C PHE A 12 2.33 27.02 3.91
N VAL A 13 1.45 27.51 3.06
CA VAL A 13 0.57 26.68 2.23
C VAL A 13 1.40 25.81 1.30
N VAL A 14 2.44 26.38 0.67
CA VAL A 14 3.35 25.63 -0.23
C VAL A 14 4.13 24.56 0.55
N VAL A 15 4.74 24.92 1.67
CA VAL A 15 5.49 23.97 2.51
C VAL A 15 4.58 22.84 2.99
N TYR A 16 3.39 23.17 3.44
CA TYR A 16 2.41 22.18 3.87
C TYR A 16 2.01 21.24 2.72
N GLY A 17 1.76 21.80 1.53
CA GLY A 17 1.46 20.99 0.34
C GLY A 17 2.57 20.01 -0.03
N ILE A 18 3.82 20.44 0.06
CA ILE A 18 5.00 19.58 -0.20
C ILE A 18 5.07 18.44 0.83
N MET A 19 4.83 18.73 2.11
CA MET A 19 4.82 17.72 3.18
C MET A 19 3.72 16.67 2.95
N GLU A 20 2.52 17.11 2.62
CA GLU A 20 1.40 16.20 2.37
C GLU A 20 1.64 15.34 1.13
N PHE A 21 2.17 15.93 0.06
CA PHE A 21 2.52 15.20 -1.16
C PHE A 21 3.64 14.18 -0.92
N GLY A 22 4.67 14.54 -0.16
CA GLY A 22 5.74 13.62 0.26
C GLY A 22 5.21 12.44 1.06
N ARG A 23 4.25 12.68 1.94
CA ARG A 23 3.57 11.64 2.72
C ARG A 23 2.78 10.68 1.82
N ILE A 24 2.08 11.18 0.81
CA ILE A 24 1.34 10.36 -0.15
C ILE A 24 2.29 9.45 -0.92
N ILE A 25 3.37 9.99 -1.47
CA ILE A 25 4.37 9.21 -2.21
C ILE A 25 5.03 8.16 -1.33
N SER A 26 5.43 8.53 -0.12
CA SER A 26 6.03 7.60 0.84
C SER A 26 5.09 6.45 1.19
N SER A 27 3.83 6.75 1.48
CA SER A 27 2.80 5.74 1.77
C SER A 27 2.57 4.80 0.59
N TYR A 28 2.55 5.33 -0.63
CA TYR A 28 2.43 4.53 -1.84
C TYR A 28 3.62 3.57 -2.02
N ASN A 29 4.84 4.06 -1.83
CA ASN A 29 6.04 3.24 -1.95
C ASN A 29 6.09 2.11 -0.91
N ILE A 30 5.70 2.41 0.33
CA ILE A 30 5.60 1.41 1.39
C ILE A 30 4.56 0.34 1.02
N LEU A 31 3.40 0.76 0.55
CA LEU A 31 2.32 -0.14 0.15
C LEU A 31 2.75 -1.03 -1.03
N ALA A 32 3.42 -0.46 -2.02
CA ALA A 32 3.94 -1.19 -3.18
C ALA A 32 5.00 -2.24 -2.76
N GLY A 33 5.90 -1.86 -1.87
CA GLY A 33 6.89 -2.78 -1.28
C GLY A 33 6.24 -3.93 -0.52
N ALA A 34 5.26 -3.60 0.31
CA ALA A 34 4.51 -4.58 1.10
C ALA A 34 3.73 -5.57 0.20
N ALA A 35 3.11 -5.08 -0.87
CA ALA A 35 2.40 -5.93 -1.83
C ALA A 35 3.35 -6.92 -2.53
N ARG A 36 4.56 -6.48 -2.88
CA ARG A 36 5.60 -7.35 -3.47
C ARG A 36 6.04 -8.45 -2.50
N GLU A 37 6.23 -8.12 -1.23
CA GLU A 37 6.57 -9.12 -0.20
C GLU A 37 5.42 -10.11 0.01
N GLY A 38 4.18 -9.66 -0.02
CA GLY A 38 3.01 -10.54 0.01
C GLY A 38 2.98 -11.49 -1.19
N ALA A 39 3.25 -10.99 -2.39
CA ALA A 39 3.33 -11.82 -3.60
C ALA A 39 4.50 -12.81 -3.54
N ARG A 40 5.66 -12.37 -3.04
CA ARG A 40 6.82 -13.27 -2.84
C ARG A 40 6.50 -14.38 -1.86
N TYR A 41 5.83 -14.08 -0.77
CA TYR A 41 5.38 -15.09 0.18
C TYR A 41 4.45 -16.11 -0.48
N ALA A 42 3.48 -15.65 -1.26
CA ALA A 42 2.56 -16.51 -1.99
C ALA A 42 3.27 -17.37 -3.04
N MET A 43 4.32 -16.85 -3.68
CA MET A 43 5.11 -17.56 -4.70
C MET A 43 5.76 -18.83 -4.15
N VAL A 44 6.26 -18.79 -2.91
CA VAL A 44 6.99 -19.91 -2.30
C VAL A 44 6.11 -20.78 -1.41
N HIS A 45 4.84 -20.43 -1.23
CA HIS A 45 3.87 -21.14 -0.42
C HIS A 45 2.64 -21.57 -1.23
N GLY A 46 2.87 -22.07 -2.45
CA GLY A 46 1.80 -22.62 -3.28
C GLY A 46 1.34 -24.00 -2.82
N SER A 47 0.44 -24.62 -3.57
CA SER A 47 -0.19 -25.89 -3.21
C SER A 47 0.78 -27.07 -3.09
N SER A 48 1.95 -26.98 -3.72
CA SER A 48 3.00 -28.03 -3.65
C SER A 48 4.02 -27.77 -2.55
N SER A 49 3.96 -26.64 -1.87
CA SER A 49 4.79 -26.35 -0.70
C SER A 49 4.24 -27.10 0.52
N GLY A 50 5.07 -27.50 1.44
CA GLY A 50 4.61 -28.13 2.69
C GLY A 50 3.78 -27.20 3.59
N SER A 51 3.63 -25.93 3.23
CA SER A 51 2.88 -24.92 3.98
C SER A 51 2.18 -23.98 3.00
N VAL A 52 0.93 -24.29 2.69
CA VAL A 52 0.14 -23.52 1.71
C VAL A 52 -0.30 -22.19 2.32
N ALA A 53 -0.01 -21.10 1.63
CA ALA A 53 -0.44 -19.77 2.05
C ALA A 53 -1.93 -19.56 1.85
N THR A 54 -2.60 -19.07 2.89
CA THR A 54 -3.96 -18.58 2.82
C THR A 54 -4.00 -17.08 2.51
N ALA A 55 -5.16 -16.57 2.10
CA ALA A 55 -5.34 -15.13 1.90
C ALA A 55 -5.04 -14.33 3.19
N THR A 56 -5.35 -14.90 4.35
CA THR A 56 -5.07 -14.30 5.65
C THR A 56 -3.58 -14.22 5.94
N ASP A 57 -2.81 -15.25 5.59
CA ASP A 57 -1.35 -15.25 5.78
C ASP A 57 -0.69 -14.16 4.93
N ILE A 58 -1.11 -14.06 3.67
CA ILE A 58 -0.62 -13.03 2.76
C ILE A 58 -1.00 -11.63 3.28
N GLN A 59 -2.21 -11.45 3.78
CA GLN A 59 -2.65 -10.19 4.39
C GLN A 59 -1.77 -9.83 5.61
N ASN A 60 -1.44 -10.78 6.45
CA ASN A 60 -0.58 -10.56 7.61
C ASN A 60 0.84 -10.18 7.20
N VAL A 61 1.39 -10.81 6.16
CA VAL A 61 2.70 -10.44 5.59
C VAL A 61 2.68 -9.02 5.06
N VAL A 62 1.68 -8.65 4.27
CA VAL A 62 1.55 -7.29 3.73
C VAL A 62 1.43 -6.26 4.85
N ARG A 63 0.63 -6.53 5.86
CA ARG A 63 0.48 -5.65 7.03
C ARG A 63 1.78 -5.53 7.84
N LYS A 64 2.54 -6.61 7.97
CA LYS A 64 3.84 -6.60 8.64
C LYS A 64 4.84 -5.68 7.94
N TRP A 65 4.84 -5.68 6.62
CA TRP A 65 5.74 -4.85 5.81
C TRP A 65 5.22 -3.43 5.57
N SER A 66 3.98 -3.13 5.95
CA SER A 66 3.39 -1.80 5.88
C SER A 66 3.83 -0.92 7.06
N ILE A 67 5.14 -0.74 7.19
CA ILE A 67 5.76 0.02 8.28
C ILE A 67 5.44 1.50 8.13
N GLY A 68 4.93 2.12 9.19
CA GLY A 68 4.55 3.53 9.18
C GLY A 68 3.13 3.81 8.68
N LEU A 69 2.42 2.79 8.20
CA LEU A 69 1.00 2.90 7.85
C LEU A 69 0.12 2.34 8.98
N ASN A 70 -1.13 2.81 9.04
CA ASN A 70 -2.11 2.20 9.92
C ASN A 70 -2.49 0.81 9.37
N LYS A 71 -2.01 -0.23 10.01
CA LYS A 71 -2.18 -1.62 9.55
C LYS A 71 -3.63 -2.04 9.42
N SER A 72 -4.53 -1.51 10.25
CA SER A 72 -5.96 -1.80 10.19
C SER A 72 -6.63 -1.18 8.96
N ALA A 73 -6.07 -0.11 8.41
CA ALA A 73 -6.55 0.54 7.18
C ALA A 73 -6.02 -0.10 5.90
N VAL A 74 -5.06 -1.03 6.00
CA VAL A 74 -4.52 -1.77 4.86
C VAL A 74 -5.43 -2.95 4.55
N THR A 75 -6.03 -2.94 3.37
CA THR A 75 -6.88 -4.02 2.85
C THR A 75 -6.12 -4.76 1.77
N VAL A 76 -6.12 -6.08 1.84
CA VAL A 76 -5.39 -6.94 0.89
C VAL A 76 -6.36 -7.92 0.26
N THR A 77 -6.32 -7.99 -1.06
CA THR A 77 -7.07 -8.97 -1.85
C THR A 77 -6.08 -9.83 -2.62
N THR A 78 -6.16 -11.13 -2.47
CA THR A 78 -5.31 -12.10 -3.18
C THR A 78 -6.16 -12.87 -4.16
N THR A 79 -5.69 -13.02 -5.38
CA THR A 79 -6.35 -13.77 -6.45
C THR A 79 -5.36 -14.75 -7.06
N TRP A 80 -5.73 -16.00 -7.17
CA TRP A 80 -4.97 -17.04 -7.83
C TRP A 80 -5.65 -17.40 -9.16
N THR A 81 -4.86 -17.55 -10.22
CA THR A 81 -5.38 -17.87 -11.55
C THR A 81 -4.46 -18.85 -12.27
N PRO A 82 -4.93 -20.03 -12.69
CA PRO A 82 -6.24 -20.63 -12.48
C PRO A 82 -6.43 -21.22 -11.07
N GLY A 83 -5.40 -21.35 -10.27
CA GLY A 83 -5.42 -21.90 -8.91
C GLY A 83 -4.14 -21.58 -8.15
N ASN A 84 -3.88 -22.31 -7.06
CA ASN A 84 -2.71 -22.11 -6.22
C ASN A 84 -1.56 -23.11 -6.53
N GLY A 85 -1.57 -23.73 -7.71
CA GLY A 85 -0.55 -24.67 -8.13
C GLY A 85 0.67 -24.03 -8.78
N PRO A 86 1.78 -24.77 -8.91
CA PRO A 86 2.96 -24.31 -9.64
C PRO A 86 2.61 -23.87 -11.06
N GLY A 87 3.19 -22.77 -11.52
CA GLY A 87 2.90 -22.19 -12.83
C GLY A 87 1.66 -21.31 -12.88
N SER A 88 0.87 -21.25 -11.81
CA SER A 88 -0.28 -20.34 -11.71
C SER A 88 0.18 -18.95 -11.31
N ASP A 89 -0.60 -17.95 -11.69
CA ASP A 89 -0.36 -16.56 -11.30
C ASP A 89 -1.05 -16.21 -10.00
N VAL A 90 -0.33 -15.54 -9.13
CA VAL A 90 -0.91 -14.90 -7.94
C VAL A 90 -0.84 -13.40 -8.07
N LYS A 91 -1.94 -12.73 -7.81
CA LYS A 91 -2.07 -11.28 -7.80
C LYS A 91 -2.43 -10.82 -6.40
N VAL A 92 -1.57 -10.02 -5.81
CA VAL A 92 -1.79 -9.40 -4.49
C VAL A 92 -2.07 -7.92 -4.69
N LYS A 93 -3.27 -7.51 -4.36
CA LYS A 93 -3.71 -6.12 -4.45
C LYS A 93 -3.84 -5.56 -3.04
N ALA A 94 -3.01 -4.59 -2.72
CA ALA A 94 -3.05 -3.87 -1.46
C ALA A 94 -3.68 -2.50 -1.66
N SER A 95 -4.58 -2.09 -0.79
CA SER A 95 -5.19 -0.77 -0.76
C SER A 95 -5.10 -0.16 0.62
N TYR A 96 -4.85 1.14 0.65
CA TYR A 96 -4.72 1.92 1.86
C TYR A 96 -5.42 3.26 1.68
N THR A 97 -6.31 3.60 2.61
CA THR A 97 -6.98 4.90 2.62
C THR A 97 -6.21 5.86 3.51
N LEU A 98 -5.59 6.84 2.89
CA LEU A 98 -4.86 7.91 3.55
C LEU A 98 -5.83 9.02 3.93
N THR A 99 -5.89 9.35 5.22
CA THR A 99 -6.62 10.54 5.68
C THR A 99 -5.67 11.73 5.67
N PRO A 100 -5.97 12.80 4.91
CA PRO A 100 -5.15 14.01 4.92
C PRO A 100 -5.20 14.68 6.30
N PHE A 101 -4.13 15.35 6.68
CA PHE A 101 -4.07 16.11 7.94
C PHE A 101 -5.06 17.25 7.98
N THR A 102 -5.28 17.88 6.84
CA THR A 102 -6.32 18.89 6.71
C THR A 102 -7.32 18.50 5.62
N ARG A 103 -8.57 18.62 5.93
CA ARG A 103 -9.66 18.47 4.96
C ARG A 103 -9.75 19.65 3.98
N LEU A 104 -8.74 20.53 3.98
CA LEU A 104 -8.75 21.75 3.19
C LEU A 104 -8.60 21.50 1.69
N ILE A 105 -7.78 20.51 1.32
CA ILE A 105 -7.45 20.19 -0.08
C ILE A 105 -8.22 18.96 -0.55
N LEU A 106 -8.33 17.94 0.31
CA LEU A 106 -9.03 16.69 0.00
C LEU A 106 -10.14 16.48 1.02
N HIS A 107 -11.38 16.66 0.60
CA HIS A 107 -12.57 16.45 1.43
C HIS A 107 -12.81 14.98 1.78
N SER A 108 -12.32 14.08 0.95
CA SER A 108 -12.40 12.63 1.14
C SER A 108 -11.00 12.03 1.22
N GLY A 109 -10.86 10.93 1.96
CA GLY A 109 -9.61 10.20 2.02
C GLY A 109 -9.13 9.75 0.64
N LEU A 110 -7.82 9.79 0.41
CA LEU A 110 -7.20 9.29 -0.80
C LEU A 110 -6.92 7.79 -0.65
N THR A 111 -7.49 6.98 -1.53
CA THR A 111 -7.24 5.55 -1.54
C THR A 111 -6.06 5.24 -2.46
N LEU A 112 -4.97 4.74 -1.87
CA LEU A 112 -3.79 4.26 -2.58
C LEU A 112 -3.97 2.77 -2.86
N LYS A 113 -3.65 2.35 -4.08
CA LYS A 113 -3.72 0.95 -4.49
C LYS A 113 -2.40 0.54 -5.14
N SER A 114 -1.92 -0.64 -4.78
CA SER A 114 -0.78 -1.26 -5.44
C SER A 114 -1.07 -2.73 -5.69
N THR A 115 -0.66 -3.21 -6.85
CA THR A 115 -0.86 -4.60 -7.26
C THR A 115 0.49 -5.21 -7.59
N ALA A 116 0.80 -6.34 -6.96
CA ALA A 116 1.94 -7.16 -7.30
C ALA A 116 1.45 -8.48 -7.90
N ARG A 117 2.10 -8.92 -8.97
CA ARG A 117 1.79 -10.18 -9.65
C ARG A 117 3.05 -11.00 -9.78
N THR A 118 2.95 -12.28 -9.51
CA THR A 118 4.04 -13.22 -9.69
C THR A 118 3.50 -14.61 -10.04
N THR A 119 4.37 -15.48 -10.53
CA THR A 119 4.03 -16.87 -10.82
C THR A 119 4.47 -17.74 -9.66
N ILE A 120 3.61 -18.67 -9.25
CA ILE A 120 3.88 -19.61 -8.16
C ILE A 120 4.94 -20.61 -8.60
N SER A 121 5.98 -20.78 -7.79
CA SER A 121 7.08 -21.69 -8.07
C SER A 121 6.95 -23.06 -7.38
N GLN A 122 6.13 -23.14 -6.33
CA GLN A 122 5.94 -24.37 -5.54
C GLN A 122 4.46 -24.67 -5.26
#